data_3cdab98122560a81267f37958481b1c8
#
_entry.id   3cdab98122560a81267f37958481b1c8
#
_cell.length_a   1.000
_cell.length_b   1.000
_cell.length_c   1.000
_cell.angle_alpha   90.00
_cell.angle_beta   90.00
_cell.angle_gamma   90.00
#
_symmetry.space_group_name_H-M   'P 1'
#
loop_
_entity.id
_entity.type
_entity.pdbx_description
1 polymer ?
#
loop_
_entity_poly.entity_id
_entity_poly.type
_entity_poly.pdbx_seq_one_letter_code
_entity_poly.pdbx_strand_id
1 'polypeptide(L)'
;QQAVDACAVEDLPATPRNTEMEQKIGGRLMTCKTSEFTSVVSISVTQMLYRKPGKINAMRFEFTPKGARFYWREKDYENTVEVGMDGSYGVSAMVLGDLHYTAYSKAAWQPDGSLKLWIRPIETAHERRFTFHFNPDGTVQVKNEMEPKFEDLVIYNFVFLGLPLPNTGSENFVKQAVHRLGLPLIEPDFTAKLQ
;
A
#
# COMPACT_ATOMS: atom_id res chain seq x y z
N GLN A 1 -14.34 -17.79 -16.31
CA GLN A 1 -13.49 -16.86 -17.06
C GLN A 1 -13.88 -15.40 -16.77
N GLN A 2 -15.17 -15.01 -16.83
CA GLN A 2 -15.62 -13.64 -16.52
C GLN A 2 -15.30 -13.17 -15.08
N ALA A 3 -15.26 -14.05 -14.11
CA ALA A 3 -14.91 -13.70 -12.71
C ALA A 3 -13.39 -13.48 -12.52
N VAL A 4 -12.56 -14.07 -13.39
CA VAL A 4 -11.10 -13.88 -13.40
C VAL A 4 -10.75 -12.56 -14.07
N ASP A 5 -11.51 -12.18 -15.11
CA ASP A 5 -11.31 -10.93 -15.84
C ASP A 5 -11.73 -9.69 -15.00
N ALA A 6 -12.67 -9.84 -14.06
CA ALA A 6 -13.03 -8.79 -13.10
C ALA A 6 -11.96 -8.52 -12.03
N CYS A 7 -10.99 -9.42 -11.89
CA CYS A 7 -9.79 -9.23 -11.07
C CYS A 7 -8.57 -8.78 -11.90
N ALA A 8 -8.76 -8.44 -13.16
CA ALA A 8 -7.71 -7.88 -14.00
C ALA A 8 -7.27 -6.56 -13.38
N VAL A 9 -6.14 -6.60 -12.69
CA VAL A 9 -5.44 -5.40 -12.24
C VAL A 9 -5.08 -4.64 -13.51
N GLU A 10 -5.42 -3.34 -13.56
CA GLU A 10 -5.06 -2.47 -14.66
C GLU A 10 -3.60 -2.75 -15.06
N ASP A 11 -3.42 -3.27 -16.28
CA ASP A 11 -2.10 -3.39 -16.88
C ASP A 11 -1.60 -1.98 -17.14
N LEU A 12 -0.82 -1.48 -16.20
CA LEU A 12 -0.17 -0.20 -16.38
C LEU A 12 0.89 -0.38 -17.47
N PRO A 13 0.90 0.49 -18.48
CA PRO A 13 1.95 0.45 -19.48
C PRO A 13 3.31 0.55 -18.77
N ALA A 14 4.27 -0.26 -19.21
CA ALA A 14 5.64 -0.16 -18.74
C ALA A 14 6.13 1.27 -18.94
N THR A 15 6.34 2.00 -17.84
CA THR A 15 6.88 3.36 -17.90
C THR A 15 8.40 3.30 -17.94
N PRO A 16 9.04 4.24 -18.63
CA PRO A 16 10.50 4.31 -18.62
C PRO A 16 11.05 4.40 -17.20
N ARG A 17 12.16 3.67 -16.95
CA ARG A 17 12.87 3.73 -15.67
C ARG A 17 13.52 5.10 -15.47
N ASN A 18 13.42 5.65 -14.26
CA ASN A 18 14.16 6.85 -13.88
C ASN A 18 15.50 6.44 -13.23
N THR A 19 16.47 6.06 -14.06
CA THR A 19 17.76 5.53 -13.60
C THR A 19 18.56 6.52 -12.76
N GLU A 20 18.44 7.81 -12.98
CA GLU A 20 19.09 8.84 -12.16
C GLU A 20 18.54 8.83 -10.74
N MET A 21 17.23 8.83 -10.60
CA MET A 21 16.60 8.78 -9.29
C MET A 21 16.85 7.45 -8.60
N GLU A 22 16.82 6.33 -9.34
CA GLU A 22 17.12 5.01 -8.79
C GLU A 22 18.54 4.91 -8.23
N GLN A 23 19.53 5.50 -8.87
CA GLN A 23 20.89 5.59 -8.34
C GLN A 23 20.95 6.45 -7.09
N LYS A 24 20.18 7.53 -7.05
CA LYS A 24 20.15 8.47 -5.92
C LYS A 24 19.52 7.89 -4.66
N ILE A 25 18.47 7.08 -4.79
CA ILE A 25 17.69 6.56 -3.66
C ILE A 25 17.95 5.07 -3.37
N GLY A 26 18.50 4.34 -4.33
CA GLY A 26 18.73 2.90 -4.23
C GLY A 26 19.61 2.53 -3.04
N GLY A 27 19.17 1.55 -2.26
CA GLY A 27 19.86 1.08 -1.06
C GLY A 27 19.74 2.00 0.16
N ARG A 28 19.26 3.22 0.02
CA ARG A 28 19.12 4.18 1.13
C ARG A 28 17.86 3.90 1.94
N LEU A 29 17.98 4.04 3.26
CA LEU A 29 16.88 3.82 4.18
C LEU A 29 16.01 5.08 4.29
N MET A 30 14.72 4.92 4.10
CA MET A 30 13.69 5.92 4.39
C MET A 30 13.12 5.62 5.78
N THR A 31 13.36 6.50 6.74
CA THR A 31 12.79 6.38 8.09
C THR A 31 11.56 7.26 8.22
N CYS A 32 10.52 6.75 8.85
CA CYS A 32 9.26 7.47 9.05
C CYS A 32 8.65 7.19 10.42
N LYS A 33 7.70 8.04 10.79
CA LYS A 33 6.81 7.81 11.94
C LYS A 33 5.39 7.77 11.42
N THR A 34 4.78 6.61 11.45
CA THR A 34 3.39 6.42 11.03
C THR A 34 2.49 6.11 12.22
N SER A 35 1.18 6.10 11.99
CA SER A 35 0.22 5.67 13.01
C SER A 35 0.36 4.17 13.31
N GLU A 36 -0.14 3.75 14.46
CA GLU A 36 -0.22 2.32 14.84
C GLU A 36 -1.03 1.49 13.83
N PHE A 37 -1.76 2.16 12.95
CA PHE A 37 -2.65 1.54 11.99
C PHE A 37 -2.09 1.49 10.57
N THR A 38 -1.01 2.18 10.27
CA THR A 38 -0.40 2.17 8.93
C THR A 38 0.33 0.85 8.69
N SER A 39 -0.23 0.02 7.82
CA SER A 39 0.28 -1.31 7.48
C SER A 39 0.18 -1.58 5.98
N VAL A 40 0.99 -2.49 5.48
CA VAL A 40 0.86 -3.00 4.10
C VAL A 40 -0.40 -3.83 3.95
N VAL A 41 -0.84 -4.54 4.98
CA VAL A 41 -2.10 -5.29 4.98
C VAL A 41 -3.17 -4.48 5.71
N SER A 42 -4.38 -4.44 5.17
CA SER A 42 -5.47 -3.67 5.76
C SER A 42 -5.78 -4.06 7.21
N ILE A 43 -6.02 -3.04 8.01
CA ILE A 43 -6.39 -3.12 9.43
C ILE A 43 -7.56 -4.06 9.71
N SER A 44 -8.58 -4.06 8.86
CA SER A 44 -9.87 -4.68 9.18
C SER A 44 -9.78 -6.19 9.41
N VAL A 45 -8.79 -6.86 8.83
CA VAL A 45 -8.65 -8.31 8.90
C VAL A 45 -7.57 -8.75 9.89
N THR A 46 -6.41 -8.11 9.84
CA THR A 46 -5.23 -8.59 10.60
C THR A 46 -5.11 -7.97 11.98
N GLN A 47 -5.52 -6.72 12.15
CA GLN A 47 -5.35 -6.03 13.44
C GLN A 47 -6.45 -6.32 14.45
N MET A 48 -7.65 -6.69 13.99
CA MET A 48 -8.73 -7.09 14.89
C MET A 48 -8.57 -8.51 15.42
N LEU A 49 -7.93 -9.40 14.68
CA LEU A 49 -7.84 -10.82 15.01
C LEU A 49 -6.45 -11.26 15.50
N TYR A 50 -5.38 -10.55 15.16
CA TYR A 50 -4.00 -10.97 15.43
C TYR A 50 -3.15 -9.83 15.97
N ARG A 51 -2.04 -10.17 16.64
CA ARG A 51 -1.11 -9.23 17.25
C ARG A 51 -0.38 -8.34 16.21
N LYS A 52 -1.10 -7.32 15.73
CA LYS A 52 -0.64 -5.98 15.42
C LYS A 52 0.58 -5.82 14.50
N PRO A 53 0.52 -6.15 13.21
CA PRO A 53 1.28 -5.34 12.25
C PRO A 53 0.81 -3.88 12.34
N GLY A 54 1.47 -3.02 11.65
CA GLY A 54 1.23 -1.59 11.62
C GLY A 54 2.41 -0.80 12.13
N LYS A 55 2.32 0.53 12.05
CA LYS A 55 3.41 1.42 12.41
C LYS A 55 4.63 1.17 11.52
N ILE A 56 4.47 1.37 10.22
CA ILE A 56 5.60 1.37 9.30
C ILE A 56 6.61 2.41 9.77
N ASN A 57 7.86 2.02 9.99
CA ASN A 57 8.89 2.90 10.51
C ASN A 57 10.14 2.98 9.62
N ALA A 58 10.30 2.07 8.67
CA ALA A 58 11.40 2.07 7.73
C ALA A 58 10.97 1.46 6.39
N MET A 59 11.55 1.98 5.30
CA MET A 59 11.37 1.48 3.94
C MET A 59 12.67 1.65 3.15
N ARG A 60 12.88 0.81 2.13
CA ARG A 60 14.03 0.89 1.22
C ARG A 60 13.71 0.24 -0.12
N PHE A 61 14.22 0.82 -1.20
CA PHE A 61 14.25 0.18 -2.51
C PHE A 61 15.67 -0.24 -2.85
N GLU A 62 15.82 -1.43 -3.41
CA GLU A 62 17.03 -1.94 -4.04
C GLU A 62 16.70 -2.21 -5.50
N PHE A 63 17.15 -1.33 -6.40
CA PHE A 63 16.84 -1.45 -7.83
C PHE A 63 17.76 -2.47 -8.51
N THR A 64 17.18 -3.24 -9.42
CA THR A 64 17.85 -4.23 -10.24
C THR A 64 17.56 -3.97 -11.72
N PRO A 65 18.28 -4.58 -12.67
CA PRO A 65 17.99 -4.38 -14.10
C PRO A 65 16.55 -4.76 -14.50
N LYS A 66 15.94 -5.74 -13.82
CA LYS A 66 14.60 -6.25 -14.15
C LYS A 66 13.47 -5.70 -13.28
N GLY A 67 13.79 -5.07 -12.14
CA GLY A 67 12.78 -4.62 -11.21
C GLY A 67 13.40 -3.97 -10.00
N ALA A 68 12.85 -4.24 -8.82
CA ALA A 68 13.38 -3.79 -7.55
C ALA A 68 13.07 -4.81 -6.45
N ARG A 69 13.72 -4.65 -5.30
CA ARG A 69 13.28 -5.21 -4.03
C ARG A 69 12.77 -4.06 -3.19
N PHE A 70 11.62 -4.24 -2.58
CA PHE A 70 11.09 -3.29 -1.61
C PHE A 70 11.12 -3.90 -0.22
N TYR A 71 11.91 -3.29 0.65
CA TYR A 71 11.98 -3.59 2.06
C TYR A 71 11.12 -2.62 2.85
N TRP A 72 10.41 -3.12 3.87
CA TRP A 72 9.79 -2.30 4.90
C TRP A 72 9.80 -2.98 6.26
N ARG A 73 9.67 -2.18 7.31
CA ARG A 73 9.53 -2.66 8.67
C ARG A 73 8.28 -2.07 9.30
N GLU A 74 7.45 -2.97 9.85
CA GLU A 74 6.28 -2.66 10.67
C GLU A 74 6.50 -3.19 12.07
N LYS A 75 6.66 -2.30 13.08
CA LYS A 75 7.09 -2.68 14.43
C LYS A 75 8.33 -3.57 14.38
N ASP A 76 8.16 -4.85 14.74
CA ASP A 76 9.20 -5.86 14.81
C ASP A 76 9.24 -6.79 13.58
N TYR A 77 8.34 -6.58 12.61
CA TYR A 77 8.26 -7.38 11.39
C TYR A 77 9.00 -6.71 10.26
N GLU A 78 9.95 -7.42 9.69
CA GLU A 78 10.70 -7.00 8.52
C GLU A 78 10.33 -7.86 7.33
N ASN A 79 10.01 -7.21 6.21
CA ASN A 79 9.66 -7.90 4.98
C ASN A 79 10.43 -7.31 3.80
N THR A 80 10.70 -8.16 2.82
CA THR A 80 11.24 -7.78 1.53
C THR A 80 10.46 -8.50 0.45
N VAL A 81 10.00 -7.76 -0.55
CA VAL A 81 9.27 -8.32 -1.69
C VAL A 81 9.96 -7.98 -2.99
N GLU A 82 9.94 -8.90 -3.94
CA GLU A 82 10.36 -8.65 -5.31
C GLU A 82 9.29 -7.79 -6.00
N VAL A 83 9.71 -6.78 -6.71
CA VAL A 83 8.83 -5.78 -7.34
C VAL A 83 9.12 -5.75 -8.84
N GLY A 84 8.14 -6.08 -9.67
CA GLY A 84 8.25 -5.92 -11.12
C GLY A 84 8.20 -4.45 -11.52
N MET A 85 9.01 -4.06 -12.51
CA MET A 85 9.04 -2.68 -13.02
C MET A 85 8.95 -2.61 -14.55
N ASP A 86 8.67 -3.72 -15.18
CA ASP A 86 8.51 -3.89 -16.64
C ASP A 86 7.05 -4.18 -17.03
N GLY A 87 6.10 -3.94 -16.13
CA GLY A 87 4.69 -4.30 -16.24
C GLY A 87 4.37 -5.67 -15.63
N SER A 88 5.37 -6.51 -15.36
CA SER A 88 5.16 -7.79 -14.66
C SER A 88 5.02 -7.60 -13.14
N TYR A 89 4.58 -8.67 -12.46
CA TYR A 89 4.58 -8.73 -11.00
C TYR A 89 5.78 -9.49 -10.47
N GLY A 90 6.41 -8.95 -9.43
CA GLY A 90 7.22 -9.74 -8.52
C GLY A 90 6.32 -10.54 -7.58
N VAL A 91 6.71 -11.75 -7.24
CA VAL A 91 5.97 -12.63 -6.32
C VAL A 91 6.87 -13.01 -5.15
N SER A 92 6.39 -12.81 -3.93
CA SER A 92 7.18 -13.05 -2.71
C SER A 92 6.29 -13.53 -1.57
N ALA A 93 6.88 -14.32 -0.68
CA ALA A 93 6.29 -14.55 0.63
C ALA A 93 6.55 -13.34 1.55
N MET A 94 5.59 -13.00 2.38
CA MET A 94 5.74 -12.02 3.46
C MET A 94 5.04 -12.49 4.73
N VAL A 95 5.48 -11.98 5.88
CA VAL A 95 4.94 -12.35 7.19
C VAL A 95 4.57 -11.07 7.95
N LEU A 96 3.32 -10.98 8.35
CA LEU A 96 2.83 -9.88 9.19
C LEU A 96 1.99 -10.45 10.33
N GLY A 97 2.35 -10.11 11.56
CA GLY A 97 1.82 -10.84 12.70
C GLY A 97 2.27 -12.30 12.63
N ASP A 98 1.41 -13.21 12.92
CA ASP A 98 1.68 -14.66 12.79
C ASP A 98 1.15 -15.22 11.45
N LEU A 99 0.83 -14.35 10.50
CA LEU A 99 0.23 -14.72 9.23
C LEU A 99 1.24 -14.65 8.08
N HIS A 100 1.17 -15.66 7.23
CA HIS A 100 1.94 -15.75 5.99
C HIS A 100 1.07 -15.33 4.82
N TYR A 101 1.64 -14.50 3.94
CA TYR A 101 0.98 -14.00 2.74
C TYR A 101 1.85 -14.22 1.52
N THR A 102 1.19 -14.34 0.37
CA THR A 102 1.83 -14.26 -0.94
C THR A 102 1.58 -12.89 -1.53
N ALA A 103 2.60 -12.06 -1.63
CA ALA A 103 2.51 -10.71 -2.17
C ALA A 103 2.82 -10.69 -3.67
N TYR A 104 1.93 -10.11 -4.45
CA TYR A 104 2.16 -9.71 -5.83
C TYR A 104 2.46 -8.21 -5.83
N SER A 105 3.63 -7.83 -6.34
CA SER A 105 4.11 -6.44 -6.25
C SER A 105 4.63 -5.92 -7.57
N LYS A 106 4.28 -4.68 -7.90
CA LYS A 106 4.84 -3.96 -9.05
C LYS A 106 5.08 -2.50 -8.70
N ALA A 107 5.98 -1.84 -9.43
CA ALA A 107 6.16 -0.40 -9.32
C ALA A 107 6.36 0.22 -10.71
N ALA A 108 6.04 1.50 -10.79
CA ALA A 108 6.24 2.29 -12.00
C ALA A 108 6.55 3.74 -11.66
N TRP A 109 7.52 4.31 -12.37
CA TRP A 109 7.76 5.75 -12.35
C TRP A 109 6.61 6.47 -13.05
N GLN A 110 6.14 7.55 -12.45
CA GLN A 110 5.07 8.37 -13.00
C GLN A 110 5.67 9.55 -13.78
N PRO A 111 4.89 10.19 -14.68
CA PRO A 111 5.36 11.34 -15.45
C PRO A 111 5.81 12.53 -14.60
N ASP A 112 5.30 12.67 -13.38
CA ASP A 112 5.67 13.70 -12.41
C ASP A 112 6.96 13.39 -11.63
N GLY A 113 7.62 12.27 -11.93
CA GLY A 113 8.84 11.82 -11.26
C GLY A 113 8.60 11.08 -9.95
N SER A 114 7.36 10.85 -9.55
CA SER A 114 7.04 10.00 -8.39
C SER A 114 7.17 8.52 -8.72
N LEU A 115 7.42 7.68 -7.71
CA LEU A 115 7.42 6.22 -7.83
C LEU A 115 6.16 5.67 -7.19
N LYS A 116 5.34 4.97 -7.95
CA LYS A 116 4.14 4.31 -7.45
C LYS A 116 4.41 2.82 -7.29
N LEU A 117 4.10 2.29 -6.11
CA LEU A 117 4.26 0.89 -5.72
C LEU A 117 2.89 0.30 -5.39
N TRP A 118 2.60 -0.88 -5.92
CA TRP A 118 1.42 -1.69 -5.61
C TRP A 118 1.86 -2.97 -4.93
N ILE A 119 1.22 -3.32 -3.82
CA ILE A 119 1.42 -4.58 -3.11
C ILE A 119 0.06 -5.20 -2.86
N ARG A 120 -0.15 -6.39 -3.39
CA ARG A 120 -1.39 -7.16 -3.25
C ARG A 120 -1.11 -8.49 -2.57
N PRO A 121 -1.41 -8.64 -1.29
CA PRO A 121 -1.46 -9.95 -0.64
C PRO A 121 -2.68 -10.71 -1.18
N ILE A 122 -2.47 -11.87 -1.80
CA ILE A 122 -3.56 -12.58 -2.49
C ILE A 122 -4.56 -13.23 -1.53
N GLU A 123 -4.17 -13.46 -0.29
CA GLU A 123 -5.03 -13.99 0.76
C GLU A 123 -5.99 -12.91 1.33
N THR A 124 -5.86 -11.68 0.85
CA THR A 124 -6.74 -10.57 1.22
C THR A 124 -7.45 -10.02 -0.02
N ALA A 125 -8.58 -9.33 0.19
CA ALA A 125 -9.28 -8.66 -0.89
C ALA A 125 -8.72 -7.25 -1.19
N HIS A 126 -7.52 -6.93 -0.70
CA HIS A 126 -6.99 -5.56 -0.68
C HIS A 126 -5.67 -5.45 -1.43
N GLU A 127 -5.47 -4.29 -2.04
CA GLU A 127 -4.21 -3.85 -2.61
C GLU A 127 -3.77 -2.56 -1.93
N ARG A 128 -2.53 -2.52 -1.46
CA ARG A 128 -1.90 -1.32 -0.93
C ARG A 128 -1.17 -0.60 -2.04
N ARG A 129 -1.34 0.73 -2.09
CA ARG A 129 -0.70 1.61 -3.05
C ARG A 129 0.07 2.69 -2.31
N PHE A 130 1.37 2.77 -2.54
CA PHE A 130 2.22 3.86 -2.06
C PHE A 130 2.70 4.69 -3.24
N THR A 131 2.58 6.02 -3.15
CA THR A 131 3.20 6.93 -4.12
C THR A 131 4.25 7.76 -3.40
N PHE A 132 5.50 7.65 -3.84
CA PHE A 132 6.66 8.29 -3.23
C PHE A 132 7.05 9.52 -4.04
N HIS A 133 6.98 10.70 -3.43
CA HIS A 133 7.50 11.95 -3.99
C HIS A 133 8.80 12.32 -3.29
N PHE A 134 9.89 12.29 -4.02
CA PHE A 134 11.24 12.53 -3.50
C PHE A 134 11.60 14.01 -3.63
N ASN A 135 11.79 14.70 -2.51
CA ASN A 135 12.15 16.11 -2.48
C ASN A 135 13.67 16.31 -2.47
N PRO A 136 14.18 17.44 -2.99
CA PRO A 136 15.61 17.73 -3.00
C PRO A 136 16.27 17.82 -1.61
N ASP A 137 15.50 18.13 -0.58
CA ASP A 137 15.94 18.22 0.83
C ASP A 137 16.09 16.86 1.52
N GLY A 138 15.84 15.76 0.80
CA GLY A 138 15.89 14.40 1.32
C GLY A 138 14.60 13.94 2.06
N THR A 139 13.57 14.78 2.08
CA THR A 139 12.24 14.32 2.53
C THR A 139 11.53 13.55 1.42
N VAL A 140 10.74 12.57 1.82
CA VAL A 140 9.91 11.75 0.91
C VAL A 140 8.48 11.83 1.39
N GLN A 141 7.62 12.42 0.60
CA GLN A 141 6.18 12.39 0.86
C GLN A 141 5.62 11.08 0.34
N VAL A 142 4.93 10.35 1.18
CA VAL A 142 4.34 9.06 0.85
C VAL A 142 2.82 9.16 0.93
N LYS A 143 2.18 9.11 -0.22
CA LYS A 143 0.74 8.95 -0.32
C LYS A 143 0.41 7.49 -0.09
N ASN A 144 -0.52 7.22 0.83
CA ASN A 144 -0.91 5.88 1.24
C ASN A 144 -2.37 5.63 0.87
N GLU A 145 -2.61 4.73 -0.06
CA GLU A 145 -3.94 4.40 -0.57
C GLU A 145 -4.19 2.89 -0.47
N MET A 146 -5.45 2.52 -0.39
CA MET A 146 -5.90 1.13 -0.43
C MET A 146 -6.99 0.95 -1.48
N GLU A 147 -7.01 -0.18 -2.14
CA GLU A 147 -8.08 -0.60 -3.05
C GLU A 147 -8.64 -1.96 -2.62
N PRO A 148 -9.96 -2.16 -2.46
CA PRO A 148 -10.98 -1.11 -2.48
C PRO A 148 -10.81 -0.09 -1.36
N LYS A 149 -11.34 1.11 -1.56
CA LYS A 149 -11.23 2.20 -0.58
C LYS A 149 -11.85 1.81 0.76
N PHE A 150 -11.25 2.30 1.84
CA PHE A 150 -11.70 1.97 3.20
C PHE A 150 -13.18 2.30 3.45
N GLU A 151 -13.65 3.43 2.94
CA GLU A 151 -15.07 3.82 3.03
C GLU A 151 -16.01 2.82 2.37
N ASP A 152 -15.61 2.20 1.26
CA ASP A 152 -16.41 1.19 0.58
C ASP A 152 -16.46 -0.12 1.38
N LEU A 153 -15.35 -0.47 2.05
CA LEU A 153 -15.29 -1.62 2.95
C LEU A 153 -16.16 -1.46 4.19
N VAL A 154 -16.18 -0.25 4.76
CA VAL A 154 -17.06 0.04 5.90
C VAL A 154 -18.51 -0.20 5.51
N ILE A 155 -18.94 0.31 4.36
CA ILE A 155 -20.31 0.12 3.87
C ILE A 155 -20.61 -1.36 3.59
N TYR A 156 -19.69 -2.06 2.93
CA TYR A 156 -19.84 -3.48 2.68
C TYR A 156 -20.01 -4.28 3.99
N ASN A 157 -19.23 -3.98 5.03
CA ASN A 157 -19.37 -4.63 6.32
C ASN A 157 -20.72 -4.32 7.00
N PHE A 158 -21.24 -3.11 6.88
CA PHE A 158 -22.58 -2.78 7.38
C PHE A 158 -23.66 -3.62 6.69
N VAL A 159 -23.59 -3.76 5.37
CA VAL A 159 -24.53 -4.59 4.59
C VAL A 159 -24.39 -6.05 4.96
N PHE A 160 -23.17 -6.56 5.08
CA PHE A 160 -22.88 -7.95 5.41
C PHE A 160 -23.40 -8.32 6.82
N LEU A 161 -23.31 -7.40 7.77
CA LEU A 161 -23.84 -7.61 9.14
C LEU A 161 -25.37 -7.43 9.23
N GLY A 162 -26.05 -7.19 8.11
CA GLY A 162 -27.51 -6.94 8.09
C GLY A 162 -27.92 -5.67 8.83
N LEU A 163 -26.97 -4.75 9.08
CA LEU A 163 -27.29 -3.48 9.67
C LEU A 163 -28.00 -2.60 8.64
N PRO A 164 -29.11 -1.93 9.00
CA PRO A 164 -29.80 -1.07 8.06
C PRO A 164 -28.85 0.06 7.63
N LEU A 165 -28.49 0.05 6.36
CA LEU A 165 -27.92 1.27 5.76
C LEU A 165 -29.00 2.34 5.87
N PRO A 166 -28.66 3.47 6.47
CA PRO A 166 -29.59 4.60 6.42
C PRO A 166 -29.87 4.90 4.95
N ASN A 167 -31.10 5.31 4.61
CA ASN A 167 -31.59 5.61 3.27
C ASN A 167 -30.56 6.34 2.38
N THR A 168 -30.64 6.19 1.08
CA THR A 168 -29.69 6.61 0.03
C THR A 168 -28.99 7.99 0.18
N GLY A 169 -29.54 8.91 0.96
CA GLY A 169 -28.86 10.17 1.32
C GLY A 169 -27.83 10.04 2.42
N SER A 170 -27.92 9.04 3.27
CA SER A 170 -27.02 8.83 4.39
C SER A 170 -25.82 7.96 4.06
N GLU A 171 -25.87 7.16 2.98
CA GLU A 171 -24.68 6.47 2.46
C GLU A 171 -23.57 7.48 2.13
N ASN A 172 -23.92 8.56 1.45
CA ASN A 172 -22.98 9.64 1.18
C ASN A 172 -22.48 10.35 2.46
N PHE A 173 -23.34 10.48 3.46
CA PHE A 173 -22.93 11.06 4.76
C PHE A 173 -21.97 10.14 5.51
N VAL A 174 -22.25 8.84 5.55
CA VAL A 174 -21.35 7.84 6.18
C VAL A 174 -20.01 7.81 5.42
N LYS A 175 -20.02 7.75 4.08
CA LYS A 175 -18.81 7.83 3.27
C LYS A 175 -18.00 9.09 3.56
N GLN A 176 -18.65 10.25 3.60
CA GLN A 176 -17.98 11.52 3.92
C GLN A 176 -17.45 11.57 5.35
N ALA A 177 -18.17 11.04 6.31
CA ALA A 177 -17.72 11.00 7.71
C ALA A 177 -16.50 10.05 7.85
N VAL A 178 -16.54 8.87 7.25
CA VAL A 178 -15.42 7.94 7.22
C VAL A 178 -14.22 8.55 6.49
N HIS A 179 -14.46 9.19 5.35
CA HIS A 179 -13.40 9.86 4.59
C HIS A 179 -12.73 11.00 5.39
N ARG A 180 -13.54 11.83 6.07
CA ARG A 180 -13.01 13.00 6.80
C ARG A 180 -12.39 12.66 8.14
N LEU A 181 -12.94 11.68 8.85
CA LEU A 181 -12.56 11.37 10.23
C LEU A 181 -11.78 10.06 10.35
N GLY A 182 -12.11 9.07 9.53
CA GLY A 182 -11.52 7.74 9.60
C GLY A 182 -10.23 7.62 8.80
N LEU A 183 -10.21 8.02 7.54
CA LEU A 183 -9.04 7.89 6.67
C LEU A 183 -7.77 8.55 7.23
N PRO A 184 -7.82 9.80 7.75
CA PRO A 184 -6.63 10.41 8.31
C PRO A 184 -6.05 9.68 9.53
N LEU A 185 -6.87 8.87 10.22
CA LEU A 185 -6.43 8.05 11.35
C LEU A 185 -5.90 6.69 10.94
N ILE A 186 -6.51 6.10 9.91
CA ILE A 186 -6.28 4.70 9.52
C ILE A 186 -5.26 4.59 8.40
N GLU A 187 -5.34 5.48 7.41
CA GLU A 187 -4.48 5.50 6.22
C GLU A 187 -3.90 6.90 5.95
N PRO A 188 -3.28 7.56 6.94
CA PRO A 188 -2.72 8.87 6.72
C PRO A 188 -1.59 8.80 5.69
N ASP A 189 -1.51 9.82 4.84
CA ASP A 189 -0.28 10.13 4.15
C ASP A 189 0.79 10.47 5.19
N PHE A 190 2.03 10.16 4.89
CA PHE A 190 3.11 10.37 5.84
C PHE A 190 4.39 10.86 5.14
N THR A 191 5.30 11.38 5.94
CA THR A 191 6.61 11.82 5.46
C THR A 191 7.69 10.90 5.99
N ALA A 192 8.57 10.47 5.10
CA ALA A 192 9.80 9.75 5.44
C ALA A 192 11.02 10.66 5.21
N LYS A 193 12.14 10.31 5.82
CA LYS A 193 13.42 10.97 5.63
C LYS A 193 14.41 9.96 5.06
N LEU A 194 14.99 10.30 3.93
CA LEU A 194 16.04 9.52 3.27
C LEU A 194 17.36 9.72 4.01
N GLN A 195 17.98 8.62 4.43
CA GLN A 195 19.26 8.60 5.14
C GLN A 195 20.42 8.22 4.24
#